data_47fc5cdb0909d48d0b2718aa6e650fdc
#
_entry.id   47fc5cdb0909d48d0b2718aa6e650fdc
#
_cell.length_a   1.000
_cell.length_b   1.000
_cell.length_c   1.000
_cell.angle_alpha   90.00
_cell.angle_beta   90.00
_cell.angle_gamma   90.00
#
_symmetry.space_group_name_H-M   'P 1'
#
loop_
_entity.id
_entity.type
_entity.pdbx_description
1 polymer ?
#
loop_
_entity_poly.entity_id
_entity_poly.type
_entity_poly.pdbx_seq_one_letter_code
_entity_poly.pdbx_strand_id
1 'polypeptide(L)'
;MKHSLFFAAALATVACQPSGETADGESGATWESKIHYDQEVHLDNVRQLTDGGDNAEAYFSFDGTMLTFQSNAEKWGNECDQIYAFNWDTDTILENEPQLISNDLGRTTCAYFMPGDTTILYASTFAGDTACPAVPERGESGAYVWPIYSDFDIYVSDLAGNIVDTLISGPGYDAEATVSPDGTKIVFTSDRSGDLELYVCDIDGSNITQVTSGLGYDGGAFFSPDSKKLVFRSSRPQTEEEITKYKDLLANGMVEPTHMEIYTCNIDGSELTQVTSLGNANWAPFYHPSGEKIIFSTNHHSEKGYPFNLFRINTDGTGLQQITYDGVFDAFPMFSPDGSKLVFASNRNNGGTRATNLFIVDWKE
;
A
#
# COMPACT_ATOMS: atom_id res chain seq x y z
N MET A 1 -34.54 -48.60 48.87
CA MET A 1 -35.32 -47.49 48.36
C MET A 1 -34.37 -46.28 48.18
N LYS A 2 -33.82 -46.10 46.99
CA LYS A 2 -33.03 -44.95 46.68
C LYS A 2 -33.64 -44.33 45.44
N HIS A 3 -34.11 -43.10 45.56
CA HIS A 3 -34.64 -42.32 44.45
C HIS A 3 -33.52 -41.64 43.71
N SER A 4 -33.36 -41.96 42.45
CA SER A 4 -32.49 -41.25 41.54
C SER A 4 -33.27 -40.10 40.87
N LEU A 5 -32.85 -38.88 41.12
CA LEU A 5 -33.31 -37.72 40.36
C LEU A 5 -32.43 -37.58 39.10
N PHE A 6 -33.06 -37.61 37.95
CA PHE A 6 -32.47 -37.22 36.68
C PHE A 6 -32.52 -35.69 36.57
N PHE A 7 -31.36 -35.05 36.48
CA PHE A 7 -31.24 -33.66 36.03
C PHE A 7 -31.05 -33.67 34.53
N ALA A 8 -32.01 -33.14 33.82
CA ALA A 8 -31.88 -32.83 32.39
C ALA A 8 -31.09 -31.54 32.26
N ALA A 9 -29.88 -31.62 31.69
CA ALA A 9 -29.11 -30.46 31.32
C ALA A 9 -29.62 -29.93 29.98
N ALA A 10 -30.27 -28.78 30.01
CA ALA A 10 -30.58 -28.05 28.79
C ALA A 10 -29.29 -27.38 28.25
N LEU A 11 -28.82 -27.81 27.09
CA LEU A 11 -27.82 -27.09 26.33
C LEU A 11 -28.42 -25.78 25.80
N ALA A 12 -28.05 -24.69 26.41
CA ALA A 12 -28.28 -23.38 25.82
C ALA A 12 -27.15 -23.13 24.77
N THR A 13 -27.52 -23.19 23.51
CA THR A 13 -26.67 -22.69 22.42
C THR A 13 -26.64 -21.18 22.52
N VAL A 14 -25.53 -20.64 23.02
CA VAL A 14 -25.22 -19.21 22.92
C VAL A 14 -24.72 -18.97 21.50
N ALA A 15 -25.61 -18.45 20.67
CA ALA A 15 -25.20 -17.86 19.40
C ALA A 15 -24.40 -16.58 19.72
N CYS A 16 -23.11 -16.58 19.44
CA CYS A 16 -22.34 -15.35 19.41
C CYS A 16 -22.86 -14.47 18.25
N GLN A 17 -23.63 -13.45 18.60
CA GLN A 17 -23.86 -12.33 17.73
C GLN A 17 -22.60 -11.45 17.79
N PRO A 18 -22.09 -10.94 16.66
CA PRO A 18 -21.08 -9.92 16.70
C PRO A 18 -21.70 -8.66 17.32
N SER A 19 -21.15 -8.22 18.43
CA SER A 19 -21.50 -6.95 19.06
C SER A 19 -21.03 -5.82 18.14
N GLY A 20 -21.91 -5.38 17.26
CA GLY A 20 -21.76 -4.08 16.60
C GLY A 20 -21.91 -3.00 17.66
N GLU A 21 -20.83 -2.50 18.20
CA GLU A 21 -20.84 -1.19 18.85
C GLU A 21 -20.98 -0.13 17.76
N THR A 22 -22.21 0.34 17.59
CA THR A 22 -22.46 1.62 16.94
C THR A 22 -21.85 2.70 17.81
N ALA A 23 -20.74 3.27 17.37
CA ALA A 23 -20.28 4.54 17.90
C ALA A 23 -21.29 5.60 17.46
N ASP A 24 -22.34 5.83 18.27
CA ASP A 24 -23.19 7.00 18.17
C ASP A 24 -22.39 8.22 18.63
N GLY A 25 -21.70 8.83 17.69
CA GLY A 25 -21.09 10.16 17.75
C GLY A 25 -21.78 11.02 16.72
N GLU A 26 -22.82 11.76 17.15
CA GLU A 26 -23.51 12.76 16.36
C GLU A 26 -22.52 13.76 15.74
N SER A 27 -22.34 13.68 14.44
CA SER A 27 -22.26 14.85 13.57
C SER A 27 -23.07 14.50 12.33
N GLY A 28 -24.20 15.14 12.15
CA GLY A 28 -25.03 15.02 10.94
C GLY A 28 -24.32 15.66 9.75
N ALA A 29 -23.18 15.13 9.36
CA ALA A 29 -22.58 15.37 8.08
C ALA A 29 -23.39 14.56 7.06
N THR A 30 -24.22 15.22 6.29
CA THR A 30 -24.76 14.64 5.07
C THR A 30 -23.56 14.32 4.17
N TRP A 31 -23.31 13.03 3.95
CA TRP A 31 -22.30 12.57 3.03
C TRP A 31 -22.72 13.04 1.63
N GLU A 32 -22.13 14.13 1.16
CA GLU A 32 -22.26 14.53 -0.24
C GLU A 32 -21.40 13.57 -1.07
N SER A 33 -22.02 12.98 -2.08
CA SER A 33 -21.34 12.20 -3.12
C SER A 33 -20.47 13.15 -3.95
N LYS A 34 -19.25 13.40 -3.50
CA LYS A 34 -18.33 14.36 -4.12
C LYS A 34 -17.07 13.65 -4.57
N ILE A 35 -16.76 13.74 -5.86
CA ILE A 35 -15.55 13.14 -6.44
C ILE A 35 -14.43 14.14 -6.69
N HIS A 36 -14.71 15.44 -6.63
CA HIS A 36 -13.76 16.53 -6.88
C HIS A 36 -14.07 17.74 -5.99
N TYR A 37 -13.05 18.36 -5.45
CA TYR A 37 -13.14 19.53 -4.55
C TYR A 37 -12.60 20.78 -5.26
N ASP A 38 -13.19 21.96 -4.99
CA ASP A 38 -12.85 23.21 -5.67
C ASP A 38 -11.39 23.66 -5.45
N GLN A 39 -10.78 23.20 -4.34
CA GLN A 39 -9.37 23.46 -4.02
C GLN A 39 -8.39 22.59 -4.80
N GLU A 40 -8.84 21.50 -5.42
CA GLU A 40 -8.02 20.51 -6.14
C GLU A 40 -7.67 21.03 -7.56
N VAL A 41 -7.02 22.18 -7.63
CA VAL A 41 -6.74 22.91 -8.88
C VAL A 41 -5.82 22.17 -9.85
N HIS A 42 -5.10 21.18 -9.36
CA HIS A 42 -4.22 20.32 -10.16
C HIS A 42 -4.93 19.10 -10.76
N LEU A 43 -6.16 18.81 -10.34
CA LEU A 43 -6.93 17.64 -10.75
C LEU A 43 -8.05 18.07 -11.69
N ASP A 44 -8.13 17.43 -12.85
CA ASP A 44 -9.23 17.63 -13.81
C ASP A 44 -9.80 16.28 -14.24
N ASN A 45 -11.03 16.25 -14.74
CA ASN A 45 -11.68 15.06 -15.23
C ASN A 45 -11.60 13.86 -14.26
N VAL A 46 -11.83 14.12 -12.96
CA VAL A 46 -11.77 13.08 -11.91
C VAL A 46 -12.75 11.96 -12.22
N ARG A 47 -12.25 10.74 -12.32
CA ARG A 47 -13.04 9.54 -12.62
C ARG A 47 -12.76 8.46 -11.59
N GLN A 48 -13.81 7.90 -11.00
CA GLN A 48 -13.74 6.72 -10.13
C GLN A 48 -13.61 5.46 -11.00
N LEU A 49 -12.70 4.57 -10.64
CA LEU A 49 -12.42 3.33 -11.38
C LEU A 49 -12.99 2.09 -10.69
N THR A 50 -13.04 2.04 -9.35
CA THR A 50 -13.56 0.91 -8.57
C THR A 50 -14.70 1.35 -7.65
N ASP A 51 -15.51 0.40 -7.20
CA ASP A 51 -16.59 0.62 -6.24
C ASP A 51 -16.70 -0.56 -5.27
N GLY A 52 -16.49 -0.28 -3.97
CA GLY A 52 -16.56 -1.26 -2.89
C GLY A 52 -15.31 -2.11 -2.70
N GLY A 53 -15.07 -2.55 -1.46
CA GLY A 53 -13.82 -3.17 -1.00
C GLY A 53 -12.73 -2.14 -0.69
N ASP A 54 -11.55 -2.64 -0.32
CA ASP A 54 -10.34 -1.83 -0.23
C ASP A 54 -9.51 -2.07 -1.49
N ASN A 55 -9.43 -1.04 -2.34
CA ASN A 55 -8.67 -1.05 -3.58
C ASN A 55 -7.53 -0.05 -3.43
N ALA A 56 -6.30 -0.48 -3.58
CA ALA A 56 -5.13 0.35 -3.31
C ALA A 56 -3.96 0.01 -4.24
N GLU A 57 -2.94 0.86 -4.21
CA GLU A 57 -1.66 0.64 -4.88
C GLU A 57 -1.82 0.37 -6.38
N ALA A 58 -2.55 1.27 -7.05
CA ALA A 58 -2.71 1.20 -8.50
C ALA A 58 -1.49 1.78 -9.20
N TYR A 59 -0.85 0.98 -10.05
CA TYR A 59 0.37 1.35 -10.75
C TYR A 59 0.23 1.14 -12.26
N PHE A 60 0.71 2.13 -13.03
CA PHE A 60 0.65 2.10 -14.49
C PHE A 60 1.63 1.09 -15.10
N SER A 61 1.24 0.52 -16.25
CA SER A 61 2.14 -0.16 -17.18
C SER A 61 3.17 0.81 -17.75
N PHE A 62 4.27 0.31 -18.30
CA PHE A 62 5.31 1.13 -18.92
C PHE A 62 4.79 1.94 -20.11
N ASP A 63 3.83 1.39 -20.87
CA ASP A 63 3.18 2.11 -21.97
C ASP A 63 2.03 3.03 -21.50
N GLY A 64 1.68 3.01 -20.21
CA GLY A 64 0.64 3.83 -19.58
C GLY A 64 -0.80 3.42 -19.90
N THR A 65 -1.04 2.28 -20.57
CA THR A 65 -2.39 1.87 -21.00
C THR A 65 -3.14 1.02 -19.98
N MET A 66 -2.42 0.36 -19.08
CA MET A 66 -2.98 -0.52 -18.06
C MET A 66 -2.68 -0.02 -16.65
N LEU A 67 -3.49 -0.49 -15.70
CA LEU A 67 -3.23 -0.39 -14.26
C LEU A 67 -3.22 -1.80 -13.66
N THR A 68 -2.29 -2.06 -12.74
CA THR A 68 -2.36 -3.15 -11.77
C THR A 68 -2.70 -2.57 -10.40
N PHE A 69 -3.39 -3.34 -9.56
CA PHE A 69 -3.76 -2.90 -8.21
C PHE A 69 -4.06 -4.09 -7.31
N GLN A 70 -4.05 -3.88 -6.00
CA GLN A 70 -4.53 -4.87 -5.04
C GLN A 70 -5.95 -4.57 -4.60
N SER A 71 -6.73 -5.62 -4.32
CA SER A 71 -8.11 -5.50 -3.84
C SER A 71 -8.51 -6.67 -2.96
N ASN A 72 -9.29 -6.36 -1.91
CA ASN A 72 -10.00 -7.35 -1.09
C ASN A 72 -11.52 -7.33 -1.33
N ALA A 73 -11.97 -6.88 -2.50
CA ALA A 73 -13.39 -6.74 -2.80
C ALA A 73 -14.13 -8.09 -2.73
N GLU A 74 -15.01 -8.25 -1.74
CA GLU A 74 -15.83 -9.47 -1.56
C GLU A 74 -16.70 -9.81 -2.79
N LYS A 75 -17.10 -8.80 -3.56
CA LYS A 75 -17.87 -8.99 -4.80
C LYS A 75 -17.11 -9.80 -5.86
N TRP A 76 -15.78 -9.89 -5.76
CA TRP A 76 -14.91 -10.70 -6.62
C TRP A 76 -14.49 -12.02 -5.95
N GLY A 77 -15.06 -12.36 -4.79
CA GLY A 77 -14.80 -13.59 -4.07
C GLY A 77 -13.57 -13.57 -3.16
N ASN A 78 -12.92 -12.41 -3.00
CA ASN A 78 -11.68 -12.30 -2.25
C ASN A 78 -11.89 -12.51 -0.74
N GLU A 79 -11.10 -13.39 -0.14
CA GLU A 79 -10.99 -13.53 1.32
C GLU A 79 -9.95 -12.56 1.91
N CYS A 80 -8.93 -12.20 1.12
CA CYS A 80 -7.94 -11.17 1.41
C CYS A 80 -7.43 -10.51 0.12
N ASP A 81 -6.44 -9.62 0.22
CA ASP A 81 -5.96 -8.87 -0.95
C ASP A 81 -5.45 -9.81 -2.04
N GLN A 82 -5.90 -9.56 -3.28
CA GLN A 82 -5.46 -10.20 -4.51
C GLN A 82 -5.06 -9.15 -5.54
N ILE A 83 -4.23 -9.53 -6.51
CA ILE A 83 -3.72 -8.63 -7.55
C ILE A 83 -4.56 -8.73 -8.81
N TYR A 84 -4.95 -7.59 -9.32
CA TYR A 84 -5.73 -7.43 -10.55
C TYR A 84 -5.04 -6.51 -11.54
N ALA A 85 -5.40 -6.62 -12.82
CA ALA A 85 -4.99 -5.68 -13.86
C ALA A 85 -6.14 -5.42 -14.85
N PHE A 86 -6.15 -4.24 -15.46
CA PHE A 86 -7.15 -3.83 -16.45
C PHE A 86 -6.64 -2.67 -17.30
N ASN A 87 -7.24 -2.46 -18.46
CA ASN A 87 -7.04 -1.26 -19.26
C ASN A 87 -7.95 -0.15 -18.74
N TRP A 88 -7.36 0.89 -18.15
CA TRP A 88 -8.10 1.93 -17.41
C TRP A 88 -8.97 2.83 -18.30
N ASP A 89 -8.72 2.87 -19.61
CA ASP A 89 -9.49 3.71 -20.54
C ASP A 89 -10.63 2.94 -21.25
N THR A 90 -10.44 1.64 -21.49
CA THR A 90 -11.38 0.82 -22.25
C THR A 90 -12.23 -0.11 -21.41
N ASP A 91 -11.74 -0.56 -20.24
CA ASP A 91 -12.44 -1.53 -19.43
C ASP A 91 -13.38 -0.85 -18.43
N THR A 92 -14.58 -1.42 -18.30
CA THR A 92 -15.61 -0.93 -17.37
C THR A 92 -15.63 -1.80 -16.10
N ILE A 93 -14.56 -1.71 -15.28
CA ILE A 93 -14.44 -2.55 -14.08
C ILE A 93 -15.40 -2.17 -12.94
N LEU A 94 -16.13 -1.06 -13.05
CA LEU A 94 -17.26 -0.79 -12.15
C LEU A 94 -18.37 -1.84 -12.31
N GLU A 95 -18.52 -2.39 -13.52
CA GLU A 95 -19.58 -3.34 -13.88
C GLU A 95 -19.06 -4.79 -14.02
N ASN A 96 -17.77 -4.96 -14.31
CA ASN A 96 -17.14 -6.25 -14.59
C ASN A 96 -15.95 -6.48 -13.66
N GLU A 97 -15.68 -7.74 -13.35
CA GLU A 97 -14.46 -8.12 -12.63
C GLU A 97 -13.24 -7.89 -13.52
N PRO A 98 -12.17 -7.21 -13.01
CA PRO A 98 -10.93 -7.08 -13.74
C PRO A 98 -10.19 -8.42 -13.82
N GLN A 99 -9.17 -8.51 -14.67
CA GLN A 99 -8.37 -9.73 -14.79
C GLN A 99 -7.59 -10.00 -13.50
N LEU A 100 -7.85 -11.14 -12.86
CA LEU A 100 -7.07 -11.64 -11.73
C LEU A 100 -5.67 -12.05 -12.21
N ILE A 101 -4.63 -11.52 -11.57
CA ILE A 101 -3.22 -11.75 -11.88
C ILE A 101 -2.56 -12.70 -10.88
N SER A 102 -2.91 -12.58 -9.61
CA SER A 102 -2.47 -13.52 -8.58
C SER A 102 -3.20 -14.86 -8.68
N ASN A 103 -2.70 -15.87 -7.99
CA ASN A 103 -3.22 -17.24 -8.07
C ASN A 103 -4.41 -17.52 -7.13
N ASP A 104 -5.04 -16.49 -6.57
CA ASP A 104 -6.17 -16.60 -5.62
C ASP A 104 -5.84 -17.38 -4.33
N LEU A 105 -4.56 -17.46 -3.96
CA LEU A 105 -4.08 -18.15 -2.77
C LEU A 105 -3.25 -17.22 -1.89
N GLY A 106 -3.38 -17.38 -0.57
CA GLY A 106 -2.68 -16.54 0.40
C GLY A 106 -3.06 -15.07 0.28
N ARG A 107 -2.27 -14.19 0.85
CA ARG A 107 -2.40 -12.74 0.74
C ARG A 107 -1.36 -12.21 -0.25
N THR A 108 -1.76 -11.25 -1.07
CA THR A 108 -0.85 -10.56 -1.99
C THR A 108 -0.73 -9.08 -1.65
N THR A 109 0.33 -8.43 -2.14
CA THR A 109 0.52 -6.98 -2.02
C THR A 109 1.48 -6.45 -3.10
N CYS A 110 1.43 -5.13 -3.34
CA CYS A 110 2.45 -4.35 -4.05
C CYS A 110 2.85 -4.97 -5.40
N ALA A 111 1.96 -4.91 -6.38
CA ALA A 111 2.24 -5.40 -7.71
C ALA A 111 2.85 -4.31 -8.61
N TYR A 112 3.69 -4.69 -9.58
CA TYR A 112 4.24 -3.75 -10.56
C TYR A 112 4.44 -4.44 -11.91
N PHE A 113 4.25 -3.70 -13.02
CA PHE A 113 4.50 -4.24 -14.34
C PHE A 113 6.00 -4.49 -14.58
N MET A 114 6.30 -5.60 -15.26
CA MET A 114 7.63 -5.88 -15.75
C MET A 114 7.83 -5.27 -17.16
N PRO A 115 9.08 -5.04 -17.60
CA PRO A 115 9.34 -4.46 -18.91
C PRO A 115 8.65 -5.22 -20.05
N GLY A 116 7.98 -4.47 -20.93
CA GLY A 116 7.20 -5.04 -22.04
C GLY A 116 5.73 -5.32 -21.71
N ASP A 117 5.28 -5.02 -20.47
CA ASP A 117 3.88 -5.01 -20.04
C ASP A 117 3.12 -6.33 -20.25
N THR A 118 3.85 -7.45 -20.31
CA THR A 118 3.29 -8.79 -20.50
C THR A 118 3.27 -9.63 -19.23
N THR A 119 3.97 -9.19 -18.21
CA THR A 119 4.06 -9.84 -16.90
C THR A 119 4.03 -8.80 -15.78
N ILE A 120 3.61 -9.25 -14.59
CA ILE A 120 3.49 -8.42 -13.38
C ILE A 120 4.19 -9.15 -12.25
N LEU A 121 5.08 -8.45 -11.53
CA LEU A 121 5.61 -8.93 -10.25
C LEU A 121 4.67 -8.55 -9.11
N TYR A 122 4.64 -9.36 -8.06
CA TYR A 122 3.90 -9.08 -6.82
C TYR A 122 4.42 -9.92 -5.67
N ALA A 123 4.21 -9.46 -4.44
CA ALA A 123 4.51 -10.26 -3.25
C ALA A 123 3.31 -11.11 -2.86
N SER A 124 3.55 -12.36 -2.41
CA SER A 124 2.51 -13.27 -1.94
C SER A 124 3.00 -14.23 -0.85
N THR A 125 2.08 -14.60 0.06
CA THR A 125 2.34 -15.57 1.13
C THR A 125 1.98 -17.01 0.75
N PHE A 126 1.48 -17.27 -0.46
CA PHE A 126 0.86 -18.55 -0.82
C PHE A 126 1.78 -19.77 -0.68
N ALA A 127 3.10 -19.60 -0.80
CA ALA A 127 4.05 -20.72 -0.68
C ALA A 127 4.21 -21.16 0.79
N GLY A 128 4.03 -20.27 1.75
CA GLY A 128 4.02 -20.61 3.18
C GLY A 128 2.67 -21.17 3.63
N ASP A 129 1.58 -20.52 3.25
CA ASP A 129 0.20 -20.99 3.47
C ASP A 129 -0.71 -20.48 2.34
N THR A 130 -1.56 -21.37 1.83
CA THR A 130 -2.56 -21.03 0.80
C THR A 130 -3.77 -20.29 1.35
N ALA A 131 -3.99 -20.29 2.67
CA ALA A 131 -5.04 -19.53 3.32
C ALA A 131 -4.63 -18.07 3.52
N CYS A 132 -5.63 -17.19 3.67
CA CYS A 132 -5.39 -15.82 4.09
C CYS A 132 -4.76 -15.80 5.49
N PRO A 133 -3.58 -15.19 5.68
CA PRO A 133 -2.98 -15.09 7.00
C PRO A 133 -3.84 -14.27 7.94
N ALA A 134 -3.86 -14.66 9.21
CA ALA A 134 -4.59 -13.94 10.24
C ALA A 134 -4.07 -12.49 10.36
N VAL A 135 -4.98 -11.53 10.39
CA VAL A 135 -4.62 -10.14 10.71
C VAL A 135 -4.31 -10.05 12.20
N PRO A 136 -3.14 -9.51 12.60
CA PRO A 136 -2.82 -9.35 14.00
C PRO A 136 -3.88 -8.57 14.75
N GLU A 137 -4.25 -9.04 15.95
CA GLU A 137 -5.12 -8.28 16.82
C GLU A 137 -4.42 -6.98 17.24
N ARG A 138 -5.16 -5.88 17.22
CA ARG A 138 -4.67 -4.61 17.78
C ARG A 138 -4.44 -4.84 19.28
N GLY A 139 -3.20 -4.62 19.73
CA GLY A 139 -2.86 -4.74 21.13
C GLY A 139 -3.73 -3.83 22.02
N GLU A 140 -3.62 -3.97 23.35
CA GLU A 140 -4.39 -3.19 24.33
C GLU A 140 -4.30 -1.66 24.13
N SER A 141 -3.22 -1.18 23.51
CA SER A 141 -3.02 0.24 23.16
C SER A 141 -3.94 0.74 22.04
N GLY A 142 -4.55 -0.16 21.25
CA GLY A 142 -5.31 0.20 20.05
C GLY A 142 -4.45 0.84 18.92
N ALA A 143 -3.12 0.74 19.02
CA ALA A 143 -2.21 1.28 18.02
C ALA A 143 -2.48 0.69 16.63
N TYR A 144 -2.34 1.52 15.59
CA TYR A 144 -2.43 1.07 14.21
C TYR A 144 -1.10 0.42 13.82
N VAL A 145 -1.14 -0.85 13.44
CA VAL A 145 0.04 -1.63 13.05
C VAL A 145 -0.17 -2.30 11.71
N TRP A 146 0.94 -2.50 10.98
CA TRP A 146 0.98 -3.33 9.77
C TRP A 146 1.65 -4.66 10.10
N PRO A 147 1.07 -5.78 9.65
CA PRO A 147 1.70 -7.08 9.77
C PRO A 147 2.87 -7.21 8.78
N ILE A 148 3.94 -7.83 9.25
CA ILE A 148 5.10 -8.26 8.46
C ILE A 148 5.06 -9.78 8.43
N TYR A 149 4.47 -10.35 7.36
CA TYR A 149 4.37 -11.80 7.22
C TYR A 149 5.67 -12.34 6.64
N SER A 150 6.35 -13.24 7.37
CA SER A 150 7.63 -13.84 6.97
C SER A 150 7.56 -14.76 5.76
N ASP A 151 6.35 -15.02 5.26
CA ASP A 151 6.12 -15.89 4.11
C ASP A 151 5.91 -15.11 2.80
N PHE A 152 6.09 -13.78 2.84
CA PHE A 152 6.06 -13.00 1.61
C PHE A 152 7.32 -13.22 0.77
N ASP A 153 7.12 -13.79 -0.41
CA ASP A 153 8.09 -13.88 -1.50
C ASP A 153 7.59 -13.11 -2.73
N ILE A 154 8.48 -12.77 -3.66
CA ILE A 154 8.15 -12.02 -4.87
C ILE A 154 8.07 -12.96 -6.07
N TYR A 155 6.90 -12.97 -6.71
CA TYR A 155 6.55 -13.81 -7.86
C TYR A 155 6.34 -12.94 -9.10
N VAL A 156 6.40 -13.57 -10.27
CA VAL A 156 6.01 -12.97 -11.55
C VAL A 156 4.92 -13.83 -12.17
N SER A 157 3.80 -13.19 -12.56
CA SER A 157 2.73 -13.82 -13.32
C SER A 157 2.59 -13.19 -14.71
N ASP A 158 2.09 -13.97 -15.67
CA ASP A 158 1.61 -13.44 -16.94
C ASP A 158 0.24 -12.75 -16.76
N LEU A 159 -0.23 -12.06 -17.78
CA LEU A 159 -1.53 -11.37 -17.74
C LEU A 159 -2.74 -12.32 -17.71
N ALA A 160 -2.53 -13.62 -17.84
CA ALA A 160 -3.58 -14.64 -17.67
C ALA A 160 -3.63 -15.19 -16.23
N GLY A 161 -2.74 -14.71 -15.32
CA GLY A 161 -2.68 -15.13 -13.92
C GLY A 161 -1.85 -16.39 -13.69
N ASN A 162 -1.06 -16.84 -14.66
CA ASN A 162 -0.15 -17.97 -14.46
C ASN A 162 1.16 -17.46 -13.87
N ILE A 163 1.60 -18.04 -12.75
CA ILE A 163 2.93 -17.77 -12.20
C ILE A 163 3.97 -18.34 -13.18
N VAL A 164 4.86 -17.47 -13.66
CA VAL A 164 5.94 -17.82 -14.61
C VAL A 164 7.30 -17.83 -13.97
N ASP A 165 7.48 -17.17 -12.81
CA ASP A 165 8.74 -17.15 -12.07
C ASP A 165 8.51 -16.92 -10.57
N THR A 166 9.45 -17.45 -9.75
CA THR A 166 9.66 -17.07 -8.35
C THR A 166 10.93 -16.23 -8.31
N LEU A 167 10.76 -14.92 -8.32
CA LEU A 167 11.84 -13.98 -8.60
C LEU A 167 12.78 -13.79 -7.40
N ILE A 168 12.19 -13.58 -6.22
CA ILE A 168 12.92 -13.41 -4.95
C ILE A 168 12.21 -14.24 -3.90
N SER A 169 12.95 -15.09 -3.23
CA SER A 169 12.42 -15.94 -2.16
C SER A 169 13.49 -16.23 -1.12
N GLY A 170 13.04 -16.53 0.09
CA GLY A 170 13.95 -16.87 1.18
C GLY A 170 13.24 -16.84 2.53
N PRO A 171 13.97 -17.10 3.62
CA PRO A 171 13.42 -16.89 4.96
C PRO A 171 13.23 -15.39 5.22
N GLY A 172 12.03 -14.99 5.65
CA GLY A 172 11.73 -13.63 6.04
C GLY A 172 10.79 -12.91 5.05
N TYR A 173 10.65 -11.62 5.24
CA TYR A 173 9.76 -10.74 4.48
C TYR A 173 10.48 -10.20 3.25
N ASP A 174 9.97 -10.51 2.05
CA ASP A 174 10.39 -9.91 0.79
C ASP A 174 9.14 -9.36 0.07
N ALA A 175 8.96 -8.03 0.04
CA ALA A 175 7.78 -7.40 -0.54
C ALA A 175 8.05 -5.96 -1.02
N GLU A 176 6.98 -5.25 -1.41
CA GLU A 176 7.00 -3.84 -1.83
C GLU A 176 7.93 -3.59 -3.04
N ALA A 177 7.98 -4.54 -3.96
CA ALA A 177 8.87 -4.47 -5.11
C ALA A 177 8.35 -3.53 -6.19
N THR A 178 9.25 -2.69 -6.72
CA THR A 178 8.99 -1.85 -7.89
C THR A 178 10.14 -1.93 -8.90
N VAL A 179 9.83 -1.66 -10.18
CA VAL A 179 10.79 -1.76 -11.28
C VAL A 179 11.27 -0.37 -11.69
N SER A 180 12.56 -0.25 -12.01
CA SER A 180 13.13 1.01 -12.50
C SER A 180 12.53 1.40 -13.87
N PRO A 181 12.35 2.71 -14.16
CA PRO A 181 11.82 3.17 -15.45
C PRO A 181 12.61 2.68 -16.68
N ASP A 182 13.91 2.42 -16.55
CA ASP A 182 14.74 1.85 -17.62
C ASP A 182 14.58 0.31 -17.75
N GLY A 183 13.80 -0.32 -16.88
CA GLY A 183 13.51 -1.75 -16.90
C GLY A 183 14.68 -2.66 -16.51
N THR A 184 15.72 -2.13 -15.86
CA THR A 184 16.95 -2.92 -15.59
C THR A 184 17.09 -3.38 -14.14
N LYS A 185 16.39 -2.74 -13.20
CA LYS A 185 16.52 -2.97 -11.75
C LYS A 185 15.15 -3.12 -11.08
N ILE A 186 15.19 -3.81 -9.95
CA ILE A 186 14.07 -3.91 -8.99
C ILE A 186 14.58 -3.40 -7.65
N VAL A 187 13.79 -2.60 -6.95
CA VAL A 187 13.95 -2.29 -5.52
C VAL A 187 12.84 -2.98 -4.74
N PHE A 188 13.15 -3.51 -3.57
CA PHE A 188 12.20 -4.17 -2.69
C PHE A 188 12.58 -3.99 -1.22
N THR A 189 11.62 -4.21 -0.32
CA THR A 189 11.84 -4.22 1.13
C THR A 189 12.06 -5.64 1.60
N SER A 190 13.05 -5.85 2.48
CA SER A 190 13.36 -7.17 3.05
C SER A 190 13.89 -7.05 4.48
N ASP A 191 13.57 -8.04 5.32
CA ASP A 191 14.08 -8.14 6.69
C ASP A 191 15.31 -9.07 6.83
N ARG A 192 15.91 -9.50 5.69
CA ARG A 192 17.06 -10.45 5.64
C ARG A 192 18.30 -9.99 6.41
N SER A 193 18.45 -8.69 6.70
CA SER A 193 19.52 -8.14 7.53
C SER A 193 19.18 -8.11 9.02
N GLY A 194 17.94 -8.48 9.40
CA GLY A 194 17.41 -8.40 10.76
C GLY A 194 16.66 -7.11 11.04
N ASP A 195 16.49 -6.24 10.05
CA ASP A 195 15.65 -5.05 10.07
C ASP A 195 15.01 -4.86 8.68
N LEU A 196 13.96 -4.04 8.58
CA LEU A 196 13.28 -3.76 7.33
C LEU A 196 14.06 -2.71 6.52
N GLU A 197 14.80 -3.18 5.53
CA GLU A 197 15.71 -2.38 4.72
C GLU A 197 15.39 -2.51 3.23
N LEU A 198 15.85 -1.54 2.45
CA LEU A 198 15.75 -1.57 0.99
C LEU A 198 16.89 -2.38 0.38
N TYR A 199 16.53 -3.16 -0.63
CA TYR A 199 17.46 -3.93 -1.45
C TYR A 199 17.21 -3.62 -2.92
N VAL A 200 18.26 -3.64 -3.73
CA VAL A 200 18.19 -3.52 -5.20
C VAL A 200 18.80 -4.77 -5.82
N CYS A 201 18.17 -5.28 -6.88
CA CYS A 201 18.69 -6.37 -7.69
C CYS A 201 18.56 -6.06 -9.19
N ASP A 202 19.13 -6.93 -10.03
CA ASP A 202 18.87 -6.91 -11.46
C ASP A 202 17.42 -7.36 -11.77
N ILE A 203 16.93 -7.06 -12.96
CA ILE A 203 15.55 -7.36 -13.36
C ILE A 203 15.19 -8.85 -13.31
N ASP A 204 16.18 -9.72 -13.34
CA ASP A 204 16.05 -11.18 -13.23
C ASP A 204 16.18 -11.69 -11.78
N GLY A 205 16.17 -10.80 -10.78
CA GLY A 205 16.32 -11.14 -9.36
C GLY A 205 17.75 -11.41 -8.91
N SER A 206 18.74 -11.38 -9.81
CA SER A 206 20.14 -11.60 -9.48
C SER A 206 20.82 -10.36 -8.88
N ASN A 207 22.03 -10.53 -8.31
CA ASN A 207 22.87 -9.46 -7.79
C ASN A 207 22.20 -8.58 -6.72
N ILE A 208 21.50 -9.20 -5.77
CA ILE A 208 20.84 -8.49 -4.67
C ILE A 208 21.87 -7.74 -3.83
N THR A 209 21.65 -6.45 -3.63
CA THR A 209 22.52 -5.55 -2.86
C THR A 209 21.68 -4.74 -1.89
N GLN A 210 22.12 -4.66 -0.63
CA GLN A 210 21.49 -3.81 0.38
C GLN A 210 21.75 -2.34 0.10
N VAL A 211 20.70 -1.51 0.17
CA VAL A 211 20.74 -0.06 -0.09
C VAL A 211 20.75 0.74 1.21
N THR A 212 19.87 0.40 2.13
CA THR A 212 19.75 1.08 3.42
C THR A 212 20.22 0.19 4.56
N SER A 213 20.60 0.79 5.70
CA SER A 213 21.16 0.07 6.84
C SER A 213 21.03 0.88 8.14
N GLY A 214 19.86 1.42 8.41
CA GLY A 214 19.59 2.20 9.62
C GLY A 214 18.50 1.55 10.45
N LEU A 215 18.56 1.67 11.79
CA LEU A 215 17.47 1.16 12.61
C LEU A 215 16.16 1.85 12.26
N GLY A 216 15.15 1.05 11.89
CA GLY A 216 13.81 1.52 11.53
C GLY A 216 13.31 0.89 10.24
N TYR A 217 12.08 1.17 9.89
CA TYR A 217 11.46 0.61 8.69
C TYR A 217 11.73 1.50 7.46
N ASP A 218 12.49 1.00 6.51
CA ASP A 218 12.67 1.58 5.18
C ASP A 218 11.84 0.78 4.17
N GLY A 219 10.89 1.41 3.48
CA GLY A 219 10.01 0.67 2.59
C GLY A 219 9.21 1.52 1.61
N GLY A 220 8.48 0.84 0.71
CA GLY A 220 7.64 1.46 -0.31
C GLY A 220 8.43 2.37 -1.26
N ALA A 221 9.56 1.86 -1.76
CA ALA A 221 10.48 2.63 -2.58
C ALA A 221 10.09 2.65 -4.05
N PHE A 222 10.29 3.81 -4.70
CA PHE A 222 10.18 4.00 -6.14
C PHE A 222 11.44 4.64 -6.70
N PHE A 223 11.78 4.29 -7.93
CA PHE A 223 12.90 4.89 -8.64
C PHE A 223 12.58 6.31 -9.13
N SER A 224 13.60 7.14 -9.21
CA SER A 224 13.54 8.40 -9.98
C SER A 224 13.35 8.13 -11.47
N PRO A 225 12.83 9.10 -12.26
CA PRO A 225 12.61 8.92 -13.70
C PRO A 225 13.87 8.55 -14.49
N ASP A 226 15.06 8.93 -14.01
CA ASP A 226 16.36 8.58 -14.60
C ASP A 226 16.95 7.26 -14.06
N SER A 227 16.20 6.53 -13.23
CA SER A 227 16.57 5.24 -12.62
C SER A 227 17.81 5.28 -11.69
N LYS A 228 18.24 6.46 -11.24
CA LYS A 228 19.49 6.59 -10.44
C LYS A 228 19.28 6.81 -8.96
N LYS A 229 18.11 7.25 -8.56
CA LYS A 229 17.76 7.51 -7.17
C LYS A 229 16.50 6.74 -6.77
N LEU A 230 16.34 6.60 -5.46
CA LEU A 230 15.12 6.07 -4.83
C LEU A 230 14.46 7.15 -4.00
N VAL A 231 13.13 7.11 -3.92
CA VAL A 231 12.31 7.79 -2.92
C VAL A 231 11.57 6.73 -2.12
N PHE A 232 11.49 6.87 -0.81
CA PHE A 232 10.89 5.88 0.08
C PHE A 232 10.40 6.51 1.38
N ARG A 233 9.55 5.79 2.11
CA ARG A 233 9.17 6.15 3.48
C ARG A 233 10.12 5.49 4.47
N SER A 234 10.39 6.17 5.56
CA SER A 234 11.32 5.69 6.57
C SER A 234 10.89 6.10 7.97
N SER A 235 10.95 5.17 8.92
CA SER A 235 10.95 5.48 10.36
C SER A 235 12.37 5.52 10.90
N ARG A 236 12.61 6.36 11.91
CA ARG A 236 13.93 6.47 12.56
C ARG A 236 13.71 6.65 14.06
N PRO A 237 13.45 5.56 14.82
CA PRO A 237 13.31 5.63 16.27
C PRO A 237 14.59 6.16 16.91
N GLN A 238 14.47 7.17 17.79
CA GLN A 238 15.60 7.90 18.36
C GLN A 238 15.77 7.66 19.84
N THR A 239 14.67 7.54 20.59
CA THR A 239 14.70 7.34 22.04
C THR A 239 14.79 5.85 22.38
N GLU A 240 15.28 5.52 23.59
CA GLU A 240 15.31 4.12 24.05
C GLU A 240 13.90 3.49 24.06
N GLU A 241 12.85 4.28 24.36
CA GLU A 241 11.46 3.83 24.36
C GLU A 241 10.99 3.50 22.93
N GLU A 242 11.22 4.39 21.97
CA GLU A 242 10.88 4.16 20.55
C GLU A 242 11.63 2.97 19.96
N ILE A 243 12.93 2.85 20.27
CA ILE A 243 13.79 1.75 19.81
C ILE A 243 13.27 0.41 20.37
N THR A 244 12.95 0.38 21.67
CA THR A 244 12.44 -0.82 22.31
C THR A 244 11.09 -1.21 21.69
N LYS A 245 10.16 -0.26 21.57
CA LYS A 245 8.85 -0.47 20.95
C LYS A 245 8.96 -1.00 19.52
N TYR A 246 9.81 -0.38 18.69
CA TYR A 246 10.02 -0.81 17.31
C TYR A 246 10.53 -2.26 17.24
N LYS A 247 11.56 -2.60 18.03
CA LYS A 247 12.14 -3.96 18.06
C LYS A 247 11.14 -5.00 18.57
N ASP A 248 10.36 -4.65 19.58
CA ASP A 248 9.34 -5.54 20.14
C ASP A 248 8.22 -5.81 19.13
N LEU A 249 7.78 -4.79 18.39
CA LEU A 249 6.80 -4.94 17.32
C LEU A 249 7.36 -5.82 16.20
N LEU A 250 8.57 -5.52 15.70
CA LEU A 250 9.20 -6.28 14.61
C LEU A 250 9.43 -7.73 15.00
N ALA A 251 9.87 -8.01 16.23
CA ALA A 251 10.03 -9.37 16.74
C ALA A 251 8.70 -10.16 16.81
N ASN A 252 7.56 -9.46 16.80
CA ASN A 252 6.22 -10.03 16.75
C ASN A 252 5.60 -9.94 15.33
N GLY A 253 6.39 -9.70 14.29
CA GLY A 253 5.93 -9.62 12.91
C GLY A 253 5.04 -8.41 12.63
N MET A 254 5.29 -7.27 13.28
CA MET A 254 4.50 -6.05 13.13
C MET A 254 5.39 -4.81 13.07
N VAL A 255 4.87 -3.75 12.45
CA VAL A 255 5.44 -2.40 12.52
C VAL A 255 4.33 -1.38 12.72
N GLU A 256 4.68 -0.23 13.32
CA GLU A 256 3.77 0.90 13.46
C GLU A 256 4.08 1.93 12.35
N PRO A 257 3.16 2.18 11.40
CA PRO A 257 3.43 3.05 10.26
C PRO A 257 3.19 4.54 10.59
N THR A 258 3.29 4.91 11.83
CA THR A 258 3.24 6.29 12.33
C THR A 258 4.66 6.84 12.45
N HIS A 259 4.84 8.15 12.42
CA HIS A 259 6.17 8.78 12.53
C HIS A 259 7.15 8.34 11.42
N MET A 260 6.66 8.36 10.19
CA MET A 260 7.48 8.14 9.00
C MET A 260 7.69 9.43 8.24
N GLU A 261 8.89 9.59 7.68
CA GLU A 261 9.25 10.71 6.82
C GLU A 261 9.67 10.21 5.44
N ILE A 262 9.68 11.08 4.46
CA ILE A 262 10.12 10.78 3.10
C ILE A 262 11.61 11.02 2.99
N TYR A 263 12.30 10.04 2.42
CA TYR A 263 13.74 10.04 2.17
C TYR A 263 14.04 9.80 0.69
N THR A 264 15.21 10.23 0.27
CA THR A 264 15.81 9.87 -1.03
C THR A 264 17.24 9.42 -0.84
N CYS A 265 17.73 8.55 -1.73
CA CYS A 265 19.15 8.18 -1.84
C CYS A 265 19.49 7.79 -3.29
N ASN A 266 20.76 7.62 -3.58
CA ASN A 266 21.18 6.92 -4.81
C ASN A 266 20.85 5.42 -4.68
N ILE A 267 20.77 4.70 -5.80
CA ILE A 267 20.48 3.24 -5.81
C ILE A 267 21.54 2.40 -5.10
N ASP A 268 22.72 2.95 -4.83
CA ASP A 268 23.79 2.33 -4.04
C ASP A 268 23.76 2.72 -2.54
N GLY A 269 22.72 3.44 -2.10
CA GLY A 269 22.53 3.92 -0.73
C GLY A 269 23.28 5.19 -0.39
N SER A 270 24.13 5.71 -1.26
CA SER A 270 24.81 6.97 -1.04
C SER A 270 23.88 8.18 -1.14
N GLU A 271 24.30 9.33 -0.64
CA GLU A 271 23.52 10.59 -0.62
C GLU A 271 22.14 10.46 0.06
N LEU A 272 22.03 9.64 1.11
CA LEU A 272 20.81 9.54 1.91
C LEU A 272 20.38 10.91 2.43
N THR A 273 19.18 11.34 2.08
CA THR A 273 18.66 12.67 2.42
C THR A 273 17.22 12.56 2.90
N GLN A 274 16.92 13.14 4.05
CA GLN A 274 15.56 13.33 4.53
C GLN A 274 14.91 14.51 3.80
N VAL A 275 13.81 14.27 3.09
CA VAL A 275 13.09 15.28 2.31
C VAL A 275 12.02 15.99 3.15
N THR A 276 11.33 15.23 4.00
CA THR A 276 10.28 15.78 4.87
C THR A 276 10.69 15.75 6.35
N SER A 277 10.19 16.70 7.12
CA SER A 277 10.27 16.74 8.59
C SER A 277 8.94 17.29 9.09
N LEU A 278 7.86 16.56 8.78
CA LEU A 278 6.48 17.00 8.98
C LEU A 278 5.86 16.41 10.24
N GLY A 279 6.45 15.32 10.74
CA GLY A 279 5.85 14.50 11.79
C GLY A 279 4.66 13.70 11.29
N ASN A 280 4.03 12.97 12.21
CA ASN A 280 2.93 12.05 11.88
C ASN A 280 3.33 11.01 10.81
N ALA A 281 2.43 10.62 9.93
CA ALA A 281 2.68 9.61 8.90
C ALA A 281 2.79 10.26 7.52
N ASN A 282 3.88 9.96 6.82
CA ASN A 282 4.12 10.37 5.45
C ASN A 282 4.44 9.10 4.66
N TRP A 283 3.55 8.73 3.70
CA TRP A 283 3.55 7.43 3.04
C TRP A 283 3.52 7.56 1.52
N ALA A 284 3.79 6.42 0.86
CA ALA A 284 3.60 6.21 -0.56
C ALA A 284 4.13 7.36 -1.44
N PRO A 285 5.41 7.72 -1.30
CA PRO A 285 6.01 8.75 -2.14
C PRO A 285 6.19 8.24 -3.56
N PHE A 286 5.97 9.11 -4.54
CA PHE A 286 6.24 8.84 -5.95
C PHE A 286 6.87 10.07 -6.61
N TYR A 287 7.86 9.86 -7.48
CA TYR A 287 8.45 10.96 -8.25
C TYR A 287 7.48 11.47 -9.32
N HIS A 288 7.37 12.78 -9.43
CA HIS A 288 6.82 13.38 -10.65
C HIS A 288 7.75 13.07 -11.85
N PRO A 289 7.24 12.81 -13.06
CA PRO A 289 8.07 12.48 -14.24
C PRO A 289 9.15 13.50 -14.59
N SER A 290 9.02 14.76 -14.13
CA SER A 290 10.11 15.75 -14.25
C SER A 290 11.36 15.41 -13.43
N GLY A 291 11.24 14.57 -12.41
CA GLY A 291 12.32 14.28 -11.46
C GLY A 291 12.56 15.37 -10.40
N GLU A 292 11.84 16.50 -10.46
CA GLU A 292 12.05 17.65 -9.57
C GLU A 292 11.14 17.66 -8.35
N LYS A 293 10.05 16.91 -8.37
CA LYS A 293 9.01 16.89 -7.33
C LYS A 293 8.68 15.47 -6.92
N ILE A 294 8.20 15.33 -5.69
CA ILE A 294 7.67 14.10 -5.10
C ILE A 294 6.23 14.38 -4.69
N ILE A 295 5.30 13.50 -5.05
CA ILE A 295 3.94 13.43 -4.51
C ILE A 295 3.89 12.32 -3.45
N PHE A 296 3.16 12.54 -2.37
CA PHE A 296 3.06 11.57 -1.26
C PHE A 296 1.77 11.76 -0.48
N SER A 297 1.42 10.80 0.33
CA SER A 297 0.26 10.81 1.21
C SER A 297 0.67 11.18 2.62
N THR A 298 -0.05 12.11 3.26
CA THR A 298 0.30 12.53 4.63
C THR A 298 -0.91 13.00 5.43
N ASN A 299 -0.83 12.79 6.75
CA ASN A 299 -1.76 13.33 7.74
C ASN A 299 -1.12 14.39 8.66
N HIS A 300 0.01 14.99 8.26
CA HIS A 300 0.76 15.95 9.09
C HIS A 300 -0.07 17.14 9.55
N HIS A 301 -1.07 17.54 8.78
CA HIS A 301 -1.98 18.66 9.08
C HIS A 301 -3.16 18.27 9.97
N SER A 302 -3.25 17.00 10.40
CA SER A 302 -4.32 16.45 11.21
C SER A 302 -3.89 16.24 12.66
N GLU A 303 -4.71 16.71 13.60
CA GLU A 303 -4.50 16.47 15.05
C GLU A 303 -4.98 15.08 15.50
N LYS A 304 -5.78 14.38 14.68
CA LYS A 304 -6.45 13.11 15.05
C LYS A 304 -6.04 11.90 14.20
N GLY A 305 -4.98 12.03 13.39
CA GLY A 305 -4.53 10.97 12.47
C GLY A 305 -5.31 10.91 11.14
N TYR A 306 -6.39 11.65 11.00
CA TYR A 306 -7.18 11.82 9.78
C TYR A 306 -7.55 13.31 9.61
N PRO A 307 -7.69 13.81 8.34
CA PRO A 307 -7.55 13.10 7.07
C PRO A 307 -6.10 12.82 6.68
N PHE A 308 -5.92 11.83 5.78
CA PHE A 308 -4.77 11.73 4.90
C PHE A 308 -5.09 12.40 3.58
N ASN A 309 -4.20 13.24 3.09
CA ASN A 309 -4.33 13.83 1.76
C ASN A 309 -3.02 13.73 0.98
N LEU A 310 -3.12 13.88 -0.33
CA LEU A 310 -1.95 13.98 -1.19
C LEU A 310 -1.34 15.37 -1.08
N PHE A 311 -0.03 15.39 -0.94
CA PHE A 311 0.81 16.58 -0.97
C PHE A 311 1.92 16.39 -1.99
N ARG A 312 2.44 17.47 -2.53
CA ARG A 312 3.68 17.47 -3.30
C ARG A 312 4.73 18.35 -2.64
N ILE A 313 5.99 18.02 -2.89
CA ILE A 313 7.15 18.75 -2.38
C ILE A 313 8.26 18.70 -3.42
N ASN A 314 9.15 19.69 -3.47
CA ASN A 314 10.36 19.60 -4.26
C ASN A 314 11.33 18.58 -3.67
N THR A 315 12.18 17.97 -4.49
CA THR A 315 13.17 16.98 -4.02
C THR A 315 14.20 17.55 -3.03
N ASP A 316 14.32 18.89 -2.95
CA ASP A 316 15.14 19.59 -1.96
C ASP A 316 14.42 19.88 -0.63
N GLY A 317 13.19 19.40 -0.46
CA GLY A 317 12.36 19.60 0.74
C GLY A 317 11.62 20.93 0.80
N THR A 318 11.70 21.78 -0.22
CA THR A 318 10.98 23.05 -0.30
C THR A 318 9.65 22.94 -1.04
N GLY A 319 8.79 23.95 -0.95
CA GLY A 319 7.60 24.07 -1.80
C GLY A 319 6.48 23.06 -1.48
N LEU A 320 6.33 22.66 -0.22
CA LEU A 320 5.23 21.77 0.21
C LEU A 320 3.87 22.38 -0.17
N GLN A 321 3.04 21.58 -0.85
CA GLN A 321 1.72 21.99 -1.33
C GLN A 321 0.71 20.85 -1.19
N GLN A 322 -0.46 21.15 -0.64
CA GLN A 322 -1.59 20.21 -0.60
C GLN A 322 -2.22 20.07 -1.98
N ILE A 323 -2.55 18.84 -2.39
CA ILE A 323 -3.12 18.50 -3.71
C ILE A 323 -4.58 18.08 -3.56
N THR A 324 -4.90 17.20 -2.60
CA THR A 324 -6.27 16.70 -2.40
C THR A 324 -6.86 17.21 -1.09
N TYR A 325 -8.19 17.26 -1.02
CA TYR A 325 -8.92 17.91 0.09
C TYR A 325 -10.11 17.05 0.58
N ASP A 326 -10.08 15.73 0.35
CA ASP A 326 -11.07 14.85 0.95
C ASP A 326 -10.93 14.81 2.48
N GLY A 327 -12.03 14.58 3.17
CA GLY A 327 -12.09 14.63 4.63
C GLY A 327 -11.65 13.35 5.32
N VAL A 328 -11.26 12.27 4.59
CA VAL A 328 -10.97 10.97 5.16
C VAL A 328 -9.61 10.44 4.74
N PHE A 329 -9.44 10.00 3.48
CA PHE A 329 -8.24 9.28 3.08
C PHE A 329 -8.01 9.37 1.58
N ASP A 330 -6.86 9.92 1.19
CA ASP A 330 -6.30 9.89 -0.15
C ASP A 330 -4.86 9.38 -0.06
N ALA A 331 -4.52 8.32 -0.81
CA ALA A 331 -3.21 7.67 -0.71
C ALA A 331 -2.77 6.99 -2.01
N PHE A 332 -1.53 6.50 -2.02
CA PHE A 332 -0.91 5.71 -3.09
C PHE A 332 -0.97 6.42 -4.46
N PRO A 333 -0.44 7.65 -4.55
CA PRO A 333 -0.44 8.36 -5.83
C PRO A 333 0.63 7.82 -6.77
N MET A 334 0.29 7.65 -8.06
CA MET A 334 1.26 7.39 -9.12
C MET A 334 0.94 8.18 -10.37
N PHE A 335 1.94 8.84 -10.93
CA PHE A 335 1.82 9.47 -12.24
C PHE A 335 1.93 8.45 -13.38
N SER A 336 1.19 8.69 -14.47
CA SER A 336 1.47 8.00 -15.73
C SER A 336 2.89 8.29 -16.22
N PRO A 337 3.49 7.43 -17.06
CA PRO A 337 4.84 7.62 -17.56
C PRO A 337 5.07 8.98 -18.25
N ASP A 338 4.05 9.52 -18.92
CA ASP A 338 4.08 10.83 -19.58
C ASP A 338 3.72 12.01 -18.67
N GLY A 339 3.33 11.75 -17.41
CA GLY A 339 2.93 12.76 -16.43
C GLY A 339 1.57 13.40 -16.66
N SER A 340 0.80 12.96 -17.65
CA SER A 340 -0.49 13.55 -17.98
C SER A 340 -1.63 13.09 -17.06
N LYS A 341 -1.48 11.96 -16.38
CA LYS A 341 -2.45 11.39 -15.46
C LYS A 341 -1.86 11.18 -14.08
N LEU A 342 -2.73 11.20 -13.09
CA LEU A 342 -2.46 10.73 -11.73
C LEU A 342 -3.53 9.72 -11.33
N VAL A 343 -3.11 8.55 -10.85
CA VAL A 343 -4.00 7.58 -10.18
C VAL A 343 -3.74 7.63 -8.68
N PHE A 344 -4.79 7.46 -7.87
CA PHE A 344 -4.69 7.39 -6.42
C PHE A 344 -5.87 6.62 -5.82
N ALA A 345 -5.70 6.13 -4.59
CA ALA A 345 -6.76 5.52 -3.80
C ALA A 345 -7.43 6.56 -2.89
N SER A 346 -8.75 6.48 -2.75
CA SER A 346 -9.51 7.43 -1.92
C SER A 346 -10.77 6.81 -1.33
N ASN A 347 -11.15 7.29 -0.14
CA ASN A 347 -12.45 7.02 0.46
C ASN A 347 -13.54 8.02 0.05
N ARG A 348 -13.25 8.95 -0.86
CA ARG A 348 -14.26 9.87 -1.42
C ARG A 348 -15.35 9.09 -2.16
N ASN A 349 -16.57 9.61 -2.19
CA ASN A 349 -17.69 9.03 -2.93
C ASN A 349 -17.99 7.55 -2.61
N ASN A 350 -17.71 7.08 -1.40
CA ASN A 350 -17.92 5.68 -1.00
C ASN A 350 -19.29 5.42 -0.34
N GLY A 351 -20.22 6.37 -0.41
CA GLY A 351 -21.56 6.26 0.16
C GLY A 351 -21.60 6.18 1.69
N GLY A 352 -20.54 6.65 2.37
CA GLY A 352 -20.40 6.60 3.83
C GLY A 352 -19.95 5.23 4.37
N THR A 353 -19.49 4.34 3.50
CA THR A 353 -18.86 3.07 3.86
C THR A 353 -17.39 3.28 4.24
N ARG A 354 -16.65 2.20 4.49
CA ARG A 354 -15.20 2.24 4.67
C ARG A 354 -14.44 1.93 3.38
N ALA A 355 -15.15 1.69 2.27
CA ALA A 355 -14.54 1.32 1.01
C ALA A 355 -13.52 2.35 0.56
N THR A 356 -12.38 1.87 0.09
CA THR A 356 -11.32 2.64 -0.56
C THR A 356 -11.37 2.32 -2.05
N ASN A 357 -11.47 3.34 -2.89
CA ASN A 357 -11.63 3.18 -4.33
C ASN A 357 -10.49 3.86 -5.10
N LEU A 358 -10.25 3.38 -6.32
CA LEU A 358 -9.27 3.98 -7.22
C LEU A 358 -9.91 5.12 -8.00
N PHE A 359 -9.14 6.19 -8.15
CA PHE A 359 -9.48 7.37 -8.95
C PHE A 359 -8.35 7.69 -9.91
N ILE A 360 -8.72 8.13 -11.12
CA ILE A 360 -7.79 8.65 -12.12
C ILE A 360 -8.20 10.06 -12.50
N VAL A 361 -7.22 10.91 -12.74
CA VAL A 361 -7.42 12.33 -13.08
C VAL A 361 -6.48 12.76 -14.20
N ASP A 362 -6.86 13.81 -14.92
CA ASP A 362 -5.95 14.59 -15.73
C ASP A 362 -5.14 15.52 -14.82
N TRP A 363 -3.82 15.44 -14.91
CA TRP A 363 -2.93 16.27 -14.11
C TRP A 363 -2.70 17.63 -14.76
N LYS A 364 -2.79 18.70 -13.97
CA LYS A 364 -2.45 20.09 -14.34
C LYS A 364 -1.29 20.60 -13.49
N GLU A 365 -0.26 21.14 -14.10
CA GLU A 365 0.87 21.80 -13.41
C GLU A 365 0.48 23.13 -12.72
#